data_e5a06abd540f5f7ca21bcca596f3785d
#
_entry.id   e5a06abd540f5f7ca21bcca596f3785d
#
_cell.length_a   1.000
_cell.length_b   1.000
_cell.length_c   1.000
_cell.angle_alpha   90.00
_cell.angle_beta   90.00
_cell.angle_gamma   90.00
#
_symmetry.space_group_name_H-M   'P 1'
#
loop_
_entity.id
_entity.type
_entity.pdbx_description
1 polymer ?
#
loop_
_entity_poly.entity_id
_entity_poly.type
_entity_poly.pdbx_seq_one_letter_code
_entity_poly.pdbx_strand_id
1 'polypeptide(L)'
;MADVKLTAKQELFAQCIADGMGQADAYRTAYDAEDMKDSTVHPKASRMLSEGKIRARVDELKAMVVEKQLWTREMSVKGLIQAYRIAQEAKTSTG
;
A
#
# COMPACT_ATOMS: atom_id res chain seq x y z
N MET A 1 13.76 16.46 -9.51
CA MET A 1 12.87 16.63 -8.52
C MET A 1 11.53 16.79 -8.97
N ALA A 2 10.80 15.95 -8.55
CA ALA A 2 9.52 15.86 -9.08
C ALA A 2 8.59 16.81 -8.45
N ASP A 3 8.46 17.92 -9.04
CA ASP A 3 7.43 18.81 -8.61
C ASP A 3 6.12 18.43 -9.26
N VAL A 4 5.85 17.16 -9.35
CA VAL A 4 4.60 16.71 -9.92
C VAL A 4 3.56 16.79 -8.84
N LYS A 5 2.82 17.89 -8.84
CA LYS A 5 1.74 18.05 -7.90
C LYS A 5 0.51 17.32 -8.43
N LEU A 6 0.13 16.29 -7.72
CA LEU A 6 -1.13 15.62 -7.97
C LEU A 6 -2.25 16.37 -7.23
N THR A 7 -3.45 16.33 -7.78
CA THR A 7 -4.60 16.82 -7.05
C THR A 7 -4.86 15.89 -5.87
N ALA A 8 -5.63 16.36 -4.87
CA ALA A 8 -5.96 15.54 -3.72
C ALA A 8 -6.61 14.23 -4.13
N LYS A 9 -7.50 14.26 -5.13
CA LYS A 9 -8.18 13.06 -5.62
C LYS A 9 -7.22 12.13 -6.34
N GLN A 10 -6.29 12.68 -7.13
CA GLN A 10 -5.27 11.88 -7.81
C GLN A 10 -4.34 11.22 -6.82
N GLU A 11 -3.95 11.94 -5.80
CA GLU A 11 -3.10 11.40 -4.72
C GLU A 11 -3.81 10.26 -4.00
N LEU A 12 -5.08 10.45 -3.66
CA LEU A 12 -5.87 9.41 -3.01
C LEU A 12 -6.01 8.16 -3.90
N PHE A 13 -6.25 8.37 -5.20
CA PHE A 13 -6.30 7.27 -6.15
C PHE A 13 -4.99 6.48 -6.14
N ALA A 14 -3.86 7.20 -6.21
CA ALA A 14 -2.54 6.56 -6.19
C ALA A 14 -2.30 5.78 -4.90
N GLN A 15 -2.71 6.33 -3.76
CA GLN A 15 -2.59 5.65 -2.48
C GLN A 15 -3.43 4.38 -2.43
N CYS A 16 -4.65 4.43 -2.93
CA CYS A 16 -5.53 3.25 -2.97
C CYS A 16 -4.91 2.15 -3.84
N ILE A 17 -4.37 2.52 -5.00
CA ILE A 17 -3.71 1.55 -5.87
C ILE A 17 -2.49 0.94 -5.18
N ALA A 18 -1.69 1.76 -4.53
CA ALA A 18 -0.50 1.29 -3.83
C ALA A 18 -0.84 0.34 -2.68
N ASP A 19 -2.01 0.55 -2.05
CA ASP A 19 -2.48 -0.30 -0.98
C ASP A 19 -3.01 -1.66 -1.48
N GLY A 20 -3.07 -1.85 -2.79
CA GLY A 20 -3.53 -3.10 -3.37
C GLY A 20 -4.99 -3.09 -3.82
N MET A 21 -5.64 -1.94 -3.76
CA MET A 21 -7.03 -1.81 -4.19
C MET A 21 -7.11 -1.92 -5.71
N GLY A 22 -8.17 -2.50 -6.21
CA GLY A 22 -8.40 -2.58 -7.65
C GLY A 22 -8.62 -1.20 -8.26
N GLN A 23 -8.36 -1.06 -9.56
CA GLN A 23 -8.47 0.22 -10.26
C GLN A 23 -9.85 0.87 -10.10
N ALA A 24 -10.90 0.07 -10.29
CA ALA A 24 -12.26 0.58 -10.21
C ALA A 24 -12.60 1.05 -8.80
N ASP A 25 -12.22 0.25 -7.81
CA ASP A 25 -12.49 0.59 -6.41
C ASP A 25 -11.70 1.83 -6.00
N ALA A 26 -10.45 1.92 -6.44
CA ALA A 26 -9.61 3.08 -6.16
C ALA A 26 -10.22 4.35 -6.76
N TYR A 27 -10.72 4.25 -7.99
CA TYR A 27 -11.35 5.39 -8.65
C TYR A 27 -12.62 5.81 -7.91
N ARG A 28 -13.46 4.85 -7.55
CA ARG A 28 -14.70 5.14 -6.84
C ARG A 28 -14.43 5.79 -5.49
N THR A 29 -13.42 5.31 -4.79
CA THR A 29 -13.04 5.87 -3.49
C THR A 29 -12.50 7.28 -3.63
N ALA A 30 -11.62 7.50 -4.60
CA ALA A 30 -10.96 8.79 -4.78
C ALA A 30 -11.91 9.87 -5.28
N TYR A 31 -12.84 9.49 -6.16
CA TYR A 31 -13.75 10.47 -6.80
C TYR A 31 -15.18 10.37 -6.32
N ASP A 32 -15.44 9.59 -5.29
CA ASP A 32 -16.78 9.43 -4.73
C ASP A 32 -17.76 9.02 -5.81
N ALA A 33 -17.39 8.07 -6.63
CA ALA A 33 -18.12 7.65 -7.81
C ALA A 33 -18.80 6.30 -7.61
N GLU A 34 -19.40 6.09 -6.45
CA GLU A 34 -20.02 4.80 -6.11
C GLU A 34 -21.20 4.46 -7.03
N ASP A 35 -21.90 5.48 -7.51
CA ASP A 35 -23.05 5.30 -8.39
C ASP A 35 -22.70 5.09 -9.85
N MET A 36 -21.43 5.20 -10.21
CA MET A 36 -21.00 5.04 -11.59
C MET A 36 -20.91 3.57 -11.98
N LYS A 37 -21.31 3.27 -13.21
CA LYS A 37 -21.24 1.91 -13.72
C LYS A 37 -19.80 1.50 -13.96
N ASP A 38 -19.51 0.21 -13.80
CA ASP A 38 -18.18 -0.33 -14.04
C ASP A 38 -17.68 0.00 -15.43
N SER A 39 -18.56 -0.06 -16.44
CA SER A 39 -18.18 0.25 -17.82
C SER A 39 -17.70 1.68 -17.99
N THR A 40 -18.07 2.59 -17.09
CA THR A 40 -17.62 3.98 -17.11
C THR A 40 -16.35 4.14 -16.26
N VAL A 41 -16.31 3.47 -15.10
CA VAL A 41 -15.22 3.60 -14.16
C VAL A 41 -13.94 2.96 -14.69
N HIS A 42 -14.01 1.76 -15.26
CA HIS A 42 -12.82 1.03 -15.72
C HIS A 42 -11.99 1.82 -16.72
N PRO A 43 -12.56 2.39 -17.79
CA PRO A 43 -11.77 3.18 -18.74
C PRO A 43 -11.13 4.40 -18.10
N LYS A 44 -11.86 5.09 -17.20
CA LYS A 44 -11.33 6.27 -16.52
C LYS A 44 -10.18 5.92 -15.57
N ALA A 45 -10.34 4.85 -14.80
CA ALA A 45 -9.32 4.39 -13.89
C ALA A 45 -8.07 3.94 -14.66
N SER A 46 -8.26 3.21 -15.74
CA SER A 46 -7.17 2.74 -16.58
C SER A 46 -6.41 3.91 -17.19
N ARG A 47 -7.12 4.93 -17.66
CA ARG A 47 -6.51 6.14 -18.21
C ARG A 47 -5.68 6.87 -17.16
N MET A 48 -6.19 6.97 -15.94
CA MET A 48 -5.44 7.60 -14.86
C MET A 48 -4.16 6.84 -14.55
N LEU A 49 -4.22 5.51 -14.51
CA LEU A 49 -3.05 4.70 -14.26
C LEU A 49 -2.00 4.81 -15.36
N SER A 50 -2.42 5.10 -16.58
CA SER A 50 -1.48 5.26 -17.68
C SER A 50 -0.82 6.63 -17.70
N GLU A 51 -1.32 7.60 -16.93
CA GLU A 51 -0.66 8.90 -16.81
C GLU A 51 0.66 8.74 -16.06
N GLY A 52 1.72 9.26 -16.65
CA GLY A 52 3.07 9.09 -16.10
C GLY A 52 3.21 9.58 -14.66
N LYS A 53 2.63 10.73 -14.35
CA LYS A 53 2.73 11.31 -13.00
C LYS A 53 2.03 10.46 -11.95
N ILE A 54 0.88 9.90 -12.29
CA ILE A 54 0.13 9.04 -11.36
C ILE A 54 0.85 7.72 -11.17
N ARG A 55 1.32 7.13 -12.26
CA ARG A 55 2.05 5.87 -12.21
C ARG A 55 3.34 6.01 -11.41
N ALA A 56 4.07 7.11 -11.61
CA ALA A 56 5.28 7.38 -10.85
C ALA A 56 4.98 7.48 -9.35
N ARG A 57 3.89 8.15 -9.01
CA ARG A 57 3.49 8.27 -7.61
C ARG A 57 3.08 6.92 -7.01
N VAL A 58 2.34 6.12 -7.77
CA VAL A 58 1.97 4.78 -7.35
C VAL A 58 3.20 3.93 -7.07
N ASP A 59 4.17 3.96 -7.98
CA ASP A 59 5.41 3.20 -7.81
C ASP A 59 6.19 3.67 -6.59
N GLU A 60 6.25 4.97 -6.37
CA GLU A 60 6.89 5.56 -5.21
C GLU A 60 6.22 5.10 -3.92
N LEU A 61 4.89 5.15 -3.88
CA LEU A 61 4.12 4.73 -2.71
C LEU A 61 4.26 3.23 -2.46
N LYS A 62 4.27 2.42 -3.51
CA LYS A 62 4.49 0.98 -3.38
C LYS A 62 5.85 0.67 -2.78
N ALA A 63 6.87 1.39 -3.21
CA ALA A 63 8.20 1.23 -2.66
C ALA A 63 8.23 1.55 -1.16
N MET A 64 7.55 2.61 -0.76
CA MET A 64 7.44 2.99 0.65
C MET A 64 6.71 1.93 1.47
N VAL A 65 5.64 1.38 0.94
CA VAL A 65 4.87 0.32 1.63
C VAL A 65 5.71 -0.93 1.80
N VAL A 66 6.42 -1.35 0.74
CA VAL A 66 7.28 -2.52 0.79
C VAL A 66 8.39 -2.33 1.83
N GLU A 67 9.04 -1.17 1.82
CA GLU A 67 10.08 -0.84 2.76
C GLU A 67 9.56 -0.91 4.20
N LYS A 68 8.39 -0.33 4.44
CA LYS A 68 7.75 -0.32 5.75
C LYS A 68 7.39 -1.74 6.20
N GLN A 69 6.87 -2.56 5.29
CA GLN A 69 6.53 -3.94 5.59
C GLN A 69 7.75 -4.78 5.93
N LEU A 70 8.84 -4.59 5.19
CA LEU A 70 10.09 -5.29 5.46
C LEU A 70 10.63 -4.93 6.84
N TRP A 71 10.59 -3.66 7.17
CA TRP A 71 11.06 -3.19 8.45
C TRP A 71 10.25 -3.78 9.60
N THR A 72 8.94 -3.76 9.48
CA THR A 72 8.03 -4.31 10.47
C THR A 72 8.24 -5.83 10.61
N ARG A 73 8.42 -6.52 9.48
CA ARG A 73 8.64 -7.96 9.48
C ARG A 73 9.94 -8.31 10.21
N GLU A 74 11.01 -7.56 9.98
CA GLU A 74 12.26 -7.77 10.67
C GLU A 74 12.11 -7.60 12.17
N MET A 75 11.43 -6.56 12.60
CA MET A 75 11.19 -6.32 14.01
C MET A 75 10.34 -7.43 14.63
N SER A 76 9.32 -7.90 13.92
CA SER A 76 8.47 -8.99 14.41
C SER A 76 9.26 -10.28 14.54
N VAL A 77 10.10 -10.60 13.58
CA VAL A 77 10.94 -11.81 13.61
C VAL A 77 11.91 -11.74 14.78
N LYS A 78 12.55 -10.61 14.99
CA LYS A 78 13.47 -10.45 16.12
C LYS A 78 12.73 -10.62 17.45
N GLY A 79 11.55 -10.03 17.56
CA GLY A 79 10.75 -10.17 18.77
C GLY A 79 10.35 -11.61 19.03
N LEU A 80 9.94 -12.34 17.99
CA LEU A 80 9.57 -13.74 18.09
C LEU A 80 10.76 -14.62 18.50
N ILE A 81 11.93 -14.36 17.94
CA ILE A 81 13.13 -15.10 18.28
C ILE A 81 13.51 -14.88 19.75
N GLN A 82 13.41 -13.65 20.23
CA GLN A 82 13.68 -13.35 21.63
C GLN A 82 12.68 -14.02 22.56
N ALA A 83 11.41 -13.94 22.22
CA ALA A 83 10.35 -14.58 23.03
C ALA A 83 10.56 -16.08 23.10
N TYR A 84 10.89 -16.71 21.98
CA TYR A 84 11.15 -18.13 21.90
C TYR A 84 12.37 -18.51 22.76
N ARG A 85 13.42 -17.72 22.67
CA ARG A 85 14.65 -17.95 23.43
C ARG A 85 14.41 -17.87 24.94
N ILE A 86 13.66 -16.86 25.37
CA ILE A 86 13.31 -16.70 26.78
C ILE A 86 12.50 -17.89 27.28
N ALA A 87 11.53 -18.34 26.48
CA ALA A 87 10.73 -19.50 26.82
C ALA A 87 11.58 -20.77 26.94
N GLN A 88 12.56 -20.95 26.06
CA GLN A 88 13.46 -22.08 26.12
C GLN A 88 14.35 -22.04 27.36
N GLU A 89 14.88 -20.87 27.69
CA GLU A 89 15.69 -20.71 28.89
C GLU A 89 14.90 -21.01 30.16
N ALA A 90 13.65 -20.53 30.21
CA ALA A 90 12.77 -20.81 31.34
C ALA A 90 12.52 -22.30 31.49
N LYS A 91 12.30 -23.03 30.39
CA LYS A 91 12.13 -24.47 30.41
C LYS A 91 13.38 -25.18 30.91
N THR A 92 14.54 -24.72 30.46
CA THR A 92 15.79 -25.33 30.84
C THR A 92 16.08 -25.14 32.29
N SER A 93 15.77 -23.96 32.84
CA SER A 93 16.06 -23.67 34.25
C SER A 93 15.11 -24.37 35.20
N THR A 94 13.89 -24.74 34.75
CA THR A 94 12.95 -25.47 35.56
C THR A 94 13.11 -26.98 35.44
N GLY A 95 13.80 -27.39 34.42
CA GLY A 95 14.07 -28.81 34.20
C GLY A 95 15.33 -29.26 34.85
#